data_776317d94b209e555715dde3330b5a12
#
_entry.id   776317d94b209e555715dde3330b5a12
#
_cell.length_a   1.000
_cell.length_b   1.000
_cell.length_c   1.000
_cell.angle_alpha   90.00
_cell.angle_beta   90.00
_cell.angle_gamma   90.00
#
_symmetry.space_group_name_H-M   'P 1'
#
loop_
_entity.id
_entity.type
_entity.pdbx_description
1 polymer ?
#
loop_
_entity_poly.entity_id
_entity_poly.type
_entity_poly.pdbx_seq_one_letter_code
_entity_poly.pdbx_strand_id
1 'polypeptide(L)'
;MGVHPKIGITGLPRSGKSAVMEKVLDMLLDERKREISMRGGASDKPILGGLRTEPLLENGERMGYKVIDIVSGEEGIIAHKGIDSRLRVLGYGIDIEELNRVALPAIDHAQHHCEVLVIDEIGKFSVESEAFVQAVRSALEVDMPTLLTLHKKSRHPLLQDIR
;
A
#
# COMPACT_ATOMS: atom_id res chain seq x y z
N MET A 1 1.22 -23.54 -3.35
CA MET A 1 2.05 -22.57 -4.07
C MET A 1 1.17 -21.75 -5.01
N GLY A 2 1.20 -20.43 -4.90
CA GLY A 2 0.40 -19.56 -5.76
C GLY A 2 0.92 -19.52 -7.20
N VAL A 3 0.00 -19.32 -8.13
CA VAL A 3 0.31 -19.19 -9.57
C VAL A 3 0.60 -17.74 -9.92
N HIS A 4 0.06 -16.80 -9.16
CA HIS A 4 0.18 -15.37 -9.43
C HIS A 4 1.41 -14.74 -8.78
N PRO A 5 2.08 -13.81 -9.47
CA PRO A 5 3.30 -13.22 -8.95
C PRO A 5 3.04 -12.24 -7.81
N LYS A 6 4.02 -12.16 -6.92
CA LYS A 6 4.10 -11.15 -5.89
C LYS A 6 5.38 -10.37 -6.10
N ILE A 7 5.24 -9.08 -6.41
CA ILE A 7 6.36 -8.23 -6.82
C ILE A 7 6.56 -7.13 -5.79
N GLY A 8 7.76 -7.09 -5.22
CA GLY A 8 8.16 -6.03 -4.32
C GLY A 8 9.10 -5.05 -4.99
N ILE A 9 8.81 -3.77 -4.84
CA ILE A 9 9.68 -2.69 -5.31
C ILE A 9 10.35 -2.07 -4.09
N THR A 10 11.66 -2.16 -4.03
CA THR A 10 12.45 -1.63 -2.92
C THR A 10 13.36 -0.50 -3.37
N GLY A 11 13.70 0.38 -2.47
CA GLY A 11 14.60 1.49 -2.74
C GLY A 11 14.69 2.44 -1.56
N LEU A 12 15.66 3.34 -1.60
CA LEU A 12 15.79 4.40 -0.62
C LEU A 12 14.67 5.43 -0.79
N PRO A 13 14.34 6.20 0.26
CA PRO A 13 13.46 7.34 0.11
C PRO A 13 13.93 8.25 -1.03
N ARG A 14 13.00 8.77 -1.83
CA ARG A 14 13.27 9.63 -2.98
C ARG A 14 14.07 8.97 -4.11
N SER A 15 14.09 7.64 -4.17
CA SER A 15 14.77 6.90 -5.25
C SER A 15 13.89 6.65 -6.48
N GLY A 16 12.65 7.16 -6.48
CA GLY A 16 11.72 6.97 -7.59
C GLY A 16 10.82 5.74 -7.47
N LYS A 17 10.75 5.09 -6.29
CA LYS A 17 9.86 3.93 -6.08
C LYS A 17 8.41 4.23 -6.44
N SER A 18 7.90 5.37 -5.97
CA SER A 18 6.50 5.75 -6.20
C SER A 18 6.23 5.99 -7.68
N ALA A 19 7.16 6.62 -8.40
CA ALA A 19 7.03 6.86 -9.84
C ALA A 19 7.02 5.54 -10.61
N VAL A 20 7.88 4.59 -10.24
CA VAL A 20 7.91 3.26 -10.84
C VAL A 20 6.61 2.52 -10.55
N MET A 21 6.12 2.57 -9.32
CA MET A 21 4.86 1.93 -8.95
C MET A 21 3.70 2.50 -9.76
N GLU A 22 3.57 3.82 -9.87
CA GLU A 22 2.52 4.46 -10.66
C GLU A 22 2.57 4.00 -12.12
N LYS A 23 3.75 3.96 -12.71
CA LYS A 23 3.91 3.54 -14.10
C LYS A 23 3.51 2.08 -14.29
N VAL A 24 3.91 1.20 -13.39
CA VAL A 24 3.54 -0.22 -13.43
C VAL A 24 2.03 -0.39 -13.30
N LEU A 25 1.40 0.35 -12.37
CA LEU A 25 -0.05 0.30 -12.18
C LEU A 25 -0.80 0.79 -13.41
N ASP A 26 -0.36 1.87 -14.04
CA ASP A 26 -0.97 2.39 -15.26
C ASP A 26 -0.88 1.37 -16.41
N MET A 27 0.27 0.73 -16.57
CA MET A 27 0.47 -0.30 -17.59
C MET A 27 -0.43 -1.51 -17.34
N LEU A 28 -0.55 -1.96 -16.11
CA LEU A 28 -1.42 -3.08 -15.75
C LEU A 28 -2.89 -2.76 -15.99
N LEU A 29 -3.32 -1.57 -15.62
CA LEU A 29 -4.69 -1.12 -15.86
C LEU A 29 -5.00 -1.07 -17.35
N ASP A 30 -4.13 -0.49 -18.15
CA ASP A 30 -4.33 -0.37 -19.59
C ASP A 30 -4.40 -1.73 -20.26
N GLU A 31 -3.48 -2.62 -19.92
CA GLU A 31 -3.47 -3.98 -20.46
C GLU A 31 -4.71 -4.77 -20.07
N ARG A 32 -5.11 -4.71 -18.80
CA ARG A 32 -6.29 -5.43 -18.34
C ARG A 32 -7.58 -4.90 -18.95
N LYS A 33 -7.71 -3.59 -19.10
CA LYS A 33 -8.85 -2.97 -19.79
C LYS A 33 -8.92 -3.41 -21.25
N ARG A 34 -7.77 -3.53 -21.91
CA ARG A 34 -7.70 -4.02 -23.29
C ARG A 34 -8.17 -5.47 -23.38
N GLU A 35 -7.70 -6.34 -22.49
CA GLU A 35 -8.13 -7.75 -22.46
C GLU A 35 -9.64 -7.88 -22.24
N ILE A 36 -10.20 -7.13 -21.31
CA ILE A 36 -11.63 -7.13 -21.01
C ILE A 36 -12.42 -6.68 -22.24
N SER A 37 -11.98 -5.62 -22.90
CA SER A 37 -12.60 -5.09 -24.11
C SER A 37 -12.58 -6.12 -25.25
N MET A 38 -11.45 -6.82 -25.43
CA MET A 38 -11.31 -7.85 -26.46
C MET A 38 -12.21 -9.06 -26.23
N ARG A 39 -12.56 -9.34 -24.99
CA ARG A 39 -13.49 -10.43 -24.64
C ARG A 39 -14.96 -10.02 -24.76
N GLY A 40 -15.23 -8.76 -25.10
CA GLY A 40 -16.60 -8.25 -25.26
C GLY A 40 -17.37 -8.08 -23.97
N GLY A 41 -16.67 -8.04 -22.83
CA GLY A 41 -17.27 -7.92 -21.51
C GLY A 41 -16.79 -6.70 -20.73
N ALA A 42 -17.60 -6.24 -19.78
CA ALA A 42 -17.16 -5.35 -18.71
C ALA A 42 -16.92 -6.20 -17.47
N SER A 43 -15.82 -5.92 -16.76
CA SER A 43 -15.60 -6.56 -15.46
C SER A 43 -16.36 -5.75 -14.41
N ASP A 44 -17.20 -6.42 -13.64
CA ASP A 44 -17.86 -5.82 -12.47
C ASP A 44 -16.92 -5.67 -11.28
N LYS A 45 -15.73 -6.24 -11.40
CA LYS A 45 -14.74 -6.30 -10.32
C LYS A 45 -13.69 -5.21 -10.52
N PRO A 46 -13.41 -4.38 -9.50
CA PRO A 46 -12.29 -3.43 -9.57
C PRO A 46 -10.98 -4.16 -9.89
N ILE A 47 -10.19 -3.60 -10.78
CA ILE A 47 -8.91 -4.20 -11.16
C ILE A 47 -7.91 -4.06 -10.01
N LEU A 48 -7.72 -2.84 -9.52
CA LEU A 48 -6.78 -2.56 -8.45
C LEU A 48 -7.50 -2.30 -7.13
N GLY A 49 -6.97 -2.84 -6.05
CA GLY A 49 -7.41 -2.54 -4.70
C GLY A 49 -6.25 -2.57 -3.74
N GLY A 50 -6.48 -2.11 -2.51
CA GLY A 50 -5.47 -2.02 -1.49
C GLY A 50 -5.24 -0.59 -1.05
N LEU A 51 -4.00 -0.24 -0.77
CA LEU A 51 -3.70 1.07 -0.19
C LEU A 51 -2.51 1.77 -0.86
N ARG A 52 -2.54 3.09 -0.80
CA ARG A 52 -1.44 3.97 -1.20
C ARG A 52 -1.08 4.87 -0.03
N THR A 53 0.19 5.19 0.07
CA THR A 53 0.70 6.16 1.05
C THR A 53 1.22 7.38 0.31
N GLU A 54 0.78 8.56 0.72
CA GLU A 54 1.19 9.82 0.12
C GLU A 54 1.74 10.78 1.17
N PRO A 55 2.76 11.59 0.82
CA PRO A 55 3.24 12.62 1.72
C PRO A 55 2.23 13.76 1.84
N LEU A 56 2.15 14.36 3.03
CA LEU A 56 1.42 15.59 3.28
C LEU A 56 2.38 16.76 3.25
N LEU A 57 2.12 17.72 2.37
CA LEU A 57 2.92 18.92 2.24
C LEU A 57 2.13 20.13 2.75
N GLU A 58 2.76 20.94 3.59
CA GLU A 58 2.24 22.22 4.05
C GLU A 58 3.29 23.28 3.73
N ASN A 59 2.91 24.28 2.93
CA ASN A 59 3.83 25.33 2.46
C ASN A 59 5.13 24.78 1.84
N GLY A 60 5.01 23.69 1.08
CA GLY A 60 6.14 23.04 0.44
C GLY A 60 6.99 22.14 1.36
N GLU A 61 6.69 22.11 2.65
CA GLU A 61 7.39 21.27 3.62
C GLU A 61 6.63 19.98 3.89
N ARG A 62 7.35 18.87 3.99
CA ARG A 62 6.75 17.58 4.32
C ARG A 62 6.42 17.53 5.81
N MET A 63 5.13 17.52 6.14
CA MET A 63 4.63 17.54 7.51
C MET A 63 4.13 16.19 8.00
N GLY A 64 3.88 15.27 7.09
CA GLY A 64 3.37 13.96 7.47
C GLY A 64 3.06 13.08 6.27
N TYR A 65 2.27 12.05 6.53
CA TYR A 65 1.86 11.05 5.53
C TYR A 65 0.42 10.63 5.76
N LYS A 66 -0.27 10.32 4.68
CA LYS A 66 -1.62 9.76 4.72
C LYS A 66 -1.68 8.46 3.95
N VAL A 67 -2.61 7.58 4.34
CA VAL A 67 -2.95 6.39 3.56
C VAL A 67 -4.30 6.59 2.89
N ILE A 68 -4.46 5.98 1.73
CA ILE A 68 -5.67 6.08 0.92
C ILE A 68 -6.08 4.68 0.49
N ASP A 69 -7.35 4.35 0.70
CA ASP A 69 -7.96 3.15 0.13
C ASP A 69 -8.18 3.39 -1.36
N ILE A 70 -7.56 2.57 -2.21
CA ILE A 70 -7.58 2.76 -3.65
C ILE A 70 -9.01 2.64 -4.23
N VAL A 71 -9.84 1.76 -3.66
CA VAL A 71 -11.19 1.54 -4.16
C VAL A 71 -12.18 2.58 -3.64
N SER A 72 -12.21 2.80 -2.32
CA SER A 72 -13.21 3.67 -1.70
C SER A 72 -12.83 5.14 -1.71
N GLY A 73 -11.54 5.45 -1.79
CA GLY A 73 -11.05 6.82 -1.63
C GLY A 73 -10.96 7.29 -0.17
N GLU A 74 -11.26 6.43 0.79
CA GLU A 74 -11.10 6.75 2.21
C GLU A 74 -9.66 7.12 2.52
N GLU A 75 -9.46 8.17 3.30
CA GLU A 75 -8.13 8.66 3.67
C GLU A 75 -7.98 8.76 5.18
N GLY A 76 -6.74 8.63 5.65
CA GLY A 76 -6.39 8.86 7.05
C GLY A 76 -4.96 9.33 7.19
N ILE A 77 -4.74 10.29 8.06
CA ILE A 77 -3.40 10.78 8.38
C ILE A 77 -2.78 9.82 9.40
N ILE A 78 -1.72 9.13 8.99
CA ILE A 78 -1.07 8.11 9.82
C ILE A 78 0.16 8.61 10.54
N ALA A 79 0.77 9.69 10.04
CA ALA A 79 1.96 10.28 10.62
C ALA A 79 1.94 11.79 10.39
N HIS A 80 2.24 12.57 11.41
CA HIS A 80 2.32 14.03 11.30
C HIS A 80 3.19 14.59 12.41
N LYS A 81 3.91 15.67 12.12
CA LYS A 81 4.76 16.34 13.12
C LYS A 81 3.96 16.87 14.30
N GLY A 82 2.72 17.28 14.06
CA GLY A 82 1.81 17.83 15.07
C GLY A 82 0.99 16.80 15.86
N ILE A 83 1.09 15.51 15.53
CA ILE A 83 0.39 14.48 16.30
C ILE A 83 1.10 14.26 17.64
N ASP A 84 0.38 14.48 18.72
CA ASP A 84 0.85 14.22 20.07
C ASP A 84 0.63 12.74 20.42
N SER A 85 1.61 11.93 20.09
CA SER A 85 1.60 10.49 20.33
C SER A 85 2.87 10.07 21.01
N ARG A 86 2.75 9.09 21.91
CA ARG A 86 3.93 8.46 22.51
C ARG A 86 4.77 7.71 21.49
N LEU A 87 4.11 7.21 20.45
CA LEU A 87 4.78 6.55 19.35
C LEU A 87 5.25 7.60 18.34
N ARG A 88 6.55 7.75 18.22
CA ARG A 88 7.15 8.68 17.26
C ARG A 88 8.20 7.95 16.42
N VAL A 89 8.15 8.18 15.13
CA VAL A 89 9.11 7.60 14.18
C VAL A 89 9.60 8.71 13.27
N LEU A 90 10.89 8.90 13.19
CA LEU A 90 11.53 9.91 12.33
C LEU A 90 11.01 11.35 12.60
N GLY A 91 10.64 11.65 13.82
CA GLY A 91 10.11 12.96 14.20
C GLY A 91 8.62 13.16 13.96
N TYR A 92 7.92 12.15 13.48
CA TYR A 92 6.47 12.19 13.27
C TYR A 92 5.75 11.42 14.36
N GLY A 93 4.67 11.99 14.90
CA GLY A 93 3.74 11.25 15.74
C GLY A 93 2.92 10.29 14.88
N ILE A 94 2.73 9.06 15.34
CA ILE A 94 2.06 8.00 14.58
C ILE A 94 0.66 7.76 15.15
N ASP A 95 -0.33 7.71 14.25
CA ASP A 95 -1.71 7.38 14.58
C ASP A 95 -2.05 5.98 14.04
N ILE A 96 -1.86 4.99 14.90
CA ILE A 96 -2.12 3.58 14.57
C ILE A 96 -3.60 3.34 14.29
N GLU A 97 -4.50 4.00 15.03
CA GLU A 97 -5.94 3.81 14.84
C GLU A 97 -6.38 4.26 13.44
N GLU A 98 -5.88 5.39 12.98
CA GLU A 98 -6.17 5.87 11.63
C GLU A 98 -5.59 4.94 10.56
N LEU A 99 -4.38 4.44 10.75
CA LEU A 99 -3.79 3.46 9.84
C LEU A 99 -4.68 2.22 9.75
N ASN A 100 -5.07 1.67 10.88
CA ASN A 100 -5.90 0.46 10.91
C ASN A 100 -7.28 0.71 10.32
N ARG A 101 -7.89 1.86 10.60
CA ARG A 101 -9.21 2.22 10.08
C ARG A 101 -9.26 2.20 8.56
N VAL A 102 -8.22 2.68 7.89
CA VAL A 102 -8.17 2.76 6.42
C VAL A 102 -7.55 1.51 5.81
N ALA A 103 -6.41 1.07 6.34
CA ALA A 103 -5.62 0.01 5.71
C ALA A 103 -6.22 -1.39 5.85
N LEU A 104 -6.77 -1.75 7.01
CA LEU A 104 -7.29 -3.10 7.22
C LEU A 104 -8.48 -3.41 6.31
N PRO A 105 -9.51 -2.55 6.22
CA PRO A 105 -10.59 -2.79 5.26
C PRO A 105 -10.13 -2.74 3.81
N ALA A 106 -9.17 -1.88 3.46
CA ALA A 106 -8.65 -1.78 2.11
C ALA A 106 -7.98 -3.08 1.65
N ILE A 107 -7.14 -3.66 2.49
CA ILE A 107 -6.46 -4.93 2.20
C ILE A 107 -7.47 -6.08 2.13
N ASP A 108 -8.37 -6.17 3.09
CA ASP A 108 -9.39 -7.21 3.14
C ASP A 108 -10.30 -7.18 1.91
N HIS A 109 -10.80 -6.00 1.56
CA HIS A 109 -11.64 -5.81 0.38
C HIS A 109 -10.92 -6.20 -0.90
N ALA A 110 -9.65 -5.80 -1.04
CA ALA A 110 -8.86 -6.12 -2.22
C ALA A 110 -8.65 -7.63 -2.40
N GLN A 111 -8.40 -8.36 -1.31
CA GLN A 111 -8.25 -9.81 -1.36
C GLN A 111 -9.48 -10.52 -1.90
N HIS A 112 -10.67 -10.03 -1.57
CA HIS A 112 -11.93 -10.71 -1.88
C HIS A 112 -12.61 -10.15 -3.13
N HIS A 113 -12.35 -8.90 -3.51
CA HIS A 113 -13.13 -8.20 -4.53
C HIS A 113 -12.32 -7.54 -5.64
N CYS A 114 -11.00 -7.59 -5.61
CA CYS A 114 -10.15 -6.98 -6.64
C CYS A 114 -9.30 -8.02 -7.36
N GLU A 115 -8.80 -7.66 -8.55
CA GLU A 115 -7.95 -8.56 -9.31
C GLU A 115 -6.49 -8.49 -8.88
N VAL A 116 -6.01 -7.30 -8.50
CA VAL A 116 -4.63 -7.05 -8.08
C VAL A 116 -4.61 -6.33 -6.74
N LEU A 117 -3.84 -6.84 -5.81
CA LEU A 117 -3.61 -6.19 -4.51
C LEU A 117 -2.40 -5.27 -4.60
N VAL A 118 -2.55 -4.03 -4.17
CA VAL A 118 -1.48 -3.04 -4.09
C VAL A 118 -1.28 -2.64 -2.63
N ILE A 119 -0.04 -2.67 -2.17
CA ILE A 119 0.34 -2.17 -0.84
C ILE A 119 1.52 -1.22 -1.00
N ASP A 120 1.24 0.05 -1.02
CA ASP A 120 2.21 1.12 -1.16
C ASP A 120 2.05 2.08 0.02
N GLU A 121 2.85 2.05 1.00
CA GLU A 121 4.16 1.45 1.18
C GLU A 121 4.17 0.60 2.48
N ILE A 122 4.98 -0.47 2.49
CA ILE A 122 5.33 -1.16 3.73
C ILE A 122 6.61 -0.52 4.24
N GLY A 123 6.49 0.38 5.19
CA GLY A 123 7.59 1.21 5.64
C GLY A 123 7.65 1.36 7.16
N LYS A 124 8.44 2.34 7.61
CA LYS A 124 8.73 2.53 9.04
C LYS A 124 7.51 2.91 9.86
N PHE A 125 6.50 3.53 9.25
CA PHE A 125 5.29 3.94 9.97
C PHE A 125 4.30 2.79 10.09
N SER A 126 4.00 2.11 8.99
CA SER A 126 2.97 1.08 8.94
C SER A 126 3.34 -0.18 9.73
N VAL A 127 4.62 -0.53 9.81
CA VAL A 127 5.07 -1.71 10.59
C VAL A 127 4.92 -1.53 12.11
N GLU A 128 4.64 -0.32 12.57
CA GLU A 128 4.35 -0.07 13.98
C GLU A 128 2.95 -0.61 14.38
N SER A 129 2.10 -0.90 13.42
CA SER A 129 0.81 -1.55 13.67
C SER A 129 0.95 -3.06 13.53
N GLU A 130 0.79 -3.78 14.64
CA GLU A 130 0.78 -5.25 14.63
C GLU A 130 -0.35 -5.80 13.76
N ALA A 131 -1.53 -5.17 13.81
CA ALA A 131 -2.67 -5.56 12.99
C ALA A 131 -2.37 -5.41 11.50
N PHE A 132 -1.70 -4.33 11.11
CA PHE A 132 -1.27 -4.12 9.72
C PHE A 132 -0.27 -5.20 9.29
N VAL A 133 0.72 -5.49 10.12
CA VAL A 133 1.72 -6.53 9.82
C VAL A 133 1.04 -7.88 9.59
N GLN A 134 0.11 -8.26 10.46
CA GLN A 134 -0.62 -9.52 10.32
C GLN A 134 -1.50 -9.54 9.07
N ALA A 135 -2.17 -8.43 8.76
CA ALA A 135 -2.97 -8.32 7.54
C ALA A 135 -2.13 -8.49 6.28
N VAL A 136 -0.94 -7.91 6.24
CA VAL A 136 -0.01 -8.07 5.11
C VAL A 136 0.47 -9.51 5.00
N ARG A 137 0.85 -10.14 6.11
CA ARG A 137 1.28 -11.55 6.09
C ARG A 137 0.18 -12.46 5.56
N SER A 138 -1.05 -12.27 6.02
CA SER A 138 -2.20 -13.05 5.54
C SER A 138 -2.47 -12.82 4.06
N ALA A 139 -2.38 -11.56 3.62
CA ALA A 139 -2.60 -11.19 2.22
C ALA A 139 -1.57 -11.83 1.29
N LEU A 140 -0.32 -11.96 1.73
CA LEU A 140 0.73 -12.57 0.92
C LEU A 140 0.55 -14.08 0.72
N GLU A 141 -0.30 -14.73 1.51
CA GLU A 141 -0.63 -16.14 1.35
C GLU A 141 -1.77 -16.37 0.35
N VAL A 142 -2.52 -15.32 0.01
CA VAL A 142 -3.60 -15.41 -0.97
C VAL A 142 -3.01 -15.48 -2.38
N ASP A 143 -3.54 -16.37 -3.21
CA ASP A 143 -3.09 -16.51 -4.60
C ASP A 143 -3.71 -15.46 -5.50
N MET A 144 -3.11 -14.28 -5.51
CA MET A 144 -3.48 -13.19 -6.40
C MET A 144 -2.25 -12.33 -6.72
N PRO A 145 -2.24 -11.66 -7.88
CA PRO A 145 -1.15 -10.74 -8.19
C PRO A 145 -1.07 -9.63 -7.13
N THR A 146 0.12 -9.41 -6.61
CA THR A 146 0.34 -8.44 -5.53
C THR A 146 1.54 -7.58 -5.84
N LEU A 147 1.38 -6.26 -5.72
CA LEU A 147 2.43 -5.26 -5.89
C LEU A 147 2.67 -4.55 -4.57
N LEU A 148 3.91 -4.53 -4.14
CA LEU A 148 4.33 -3.96 -2.87
C LEU A 148 5.46 -2.95 -3.09
N THR A 149 5.46 -1.86 -2.34
CA THR A 149 6.66 -1.06 -2.16
C THR A 149 7.21 -1.26 -0.77
N LEU A 150 8.53 -1.38 -0.66
CA LEU A 150 9.22 -1.71 0.58
C LEU A 150 10.27 -0.66 0.91
N HIS A 151 10.34 -0.27 2.17
CA HIS A 151 11.40 0.60 2.66
C HIS A 151 12.71 -0.18 2.77
N LYS A 152 13.72 0.22 2.01
CA LYS A 152 14.99 -0.52 1.89
C LYS A 152 15.74 -0.70 3.22
N LYS A 153 15.72 0.32 4.06
CA LYS A 153 16.49 0.33 5.32
C LYS A 153 15.76 -0.23 6.52
N SER A 154 14.49 -0.60 6.39
CA SER A 154 13.77 -1.17 7.52
C SER A 154 14.30 -2.56 7.86
N ARG A 155 14.54 -2.78 9.15
CA ARG A 155 14.98 -4.08 9.70
C ARG A 155 13.82 -4.88 10.30
N HIS A 156 12.59 -4.40 10.13
CA HIS A 156 11.43 -5.12 10.65
C HIS A 156 11.34 -6.52 10.04
N PRO A 157 11.02 -7.56 10.84
CA PRO A 157 10.95 -8.94 10.34
C PRO A 157 10.07 -9.13 9.12
N LEU A 158 8.93 -8.43 9.04
CA LEU A 158 8.05 -8.50 7.87
C LEU A 158 8.79 -8.15 6.58
N LEU A 159 9.53 -7.04 6.56
CA LEU A 159 10.25 -6.62 5.36
C LEU A 159 11.40 -7.56 5.02
N GLN A 160 12.06 -8.12 6.04
CA GLN A 160 13.12 -9.09 5.81
C GLN A 160 12.57 -10.40 5.25
N ASP A 161 11.41 -10.83 5.70
CA ASP A 161 10.75 -12.04 5.21
C ASP A 161 10.26 -11.91 3.76
N ILE A 162 9.89 -10.68 3.36
CA ILE A 162 9.45 -10.41 1.98
C ILE A 162 10.62 -10.36 1.01
N ARG A 163 11.78 -9.87 1.47
CA ARG A 163 12.96 -9.70 0.59
C ARG A 163 13.56 -11.02 0.11
#